data_4f965d9bc0adad6473cec01f38e5fa13
#
_entry.id   4f965d9bc0adad6473cec01f38e5fa13
#
_cell.length_a   1.000
_cell.length_b   1.000
_cell.length_c   1.000
_cell.angle_alpha   90.00
_cell.angle_beta   90.00
_cell.angle_gamma   90.00
#
_symmetry.space_group_name_H-M   'P 1'
#
loop_
_entity.id
_entity.type
_entity.pdbx_description
1 polymer ?
#
loop_
_entity_poly.entity_id
_entity_poly.type
_entity_poly.pdbx_seq_one_letter_code
_entity_poly.pdbx_strand_id
1 'polypeptide(L)'
;VHSNQISFPGGKKDKCDDNLIQTAKRETAEEIGLNQNEMKFQFKLTNISIPPSNFLVRPYIFTINSTPKIIPNPKEVVKVLSPKVADILNLKIRNSSNKKPINNYPYFIIEDHIVWGATAMILNEFRALLK
;
A
#
# COMPACT_ATOMS: atom_id res chain seq x y z
N VAL A 1 5.51 15.32 0.71
CA VAL A 1 5.59 14.22 1.61
C VAL A 1 4.43 14.18 2.53
N HIS A 2 3.80 13.06 2.62
CA HIS A 2 2.60 12.93 3.42
C HIS A 2 2.89 12.10 4.64
N SER A 3 3.64 12.68 5.54
CA SER A 3 4.23 11.95 6.65
C SER A 3 3.25 11.24 7.55
N ASN A 4 1.98 11.65 7.54
CA ASN A 4 1.00 11.01 8.41
C ASN A 4 0.03 10.11 7.69
N GLN A 5 0.26 9.87 6.42
CA GLN A 5 -0.63 8.98 5.66
C GLN A 5 -0.04 7.59 5.56
N ILE A 6 -0.92 6.61 5.69
CA ILE A 6 -0.54 5.21 5.48
C ILE A 6 -0.59 4.93 3.99
N SER A 7 0.46 4.33 3.48
CA SER A 7 0.51 3.94 2.08
C SER A 7 1.30 2.65 1.93
N PHE A 8 1.10 1.98 0.81
CA PHE A 8 1.94 0.85 0.45
C PHE A 8 3.27 1.36 -0.08
N PRO A 9 4.33 0.57 0.02
CA PRO A 9 5.61 0.96 -0.57
C PRO A 9 5.47 1.09 -2.08
N GLY A 10 6.16 2.05 -2.66
CA GLY A 10 6.13 2.20 -4.10
C GLY A 10 6.69 3.54 -4.54
N GLY A 11 6.72 3.73 -5.83
CA GLY A 11 7.22 4.96 -6.41
C GLY A 11 7.17 4.92 -7.93
N LYS A 12 7.89 5.85 -8.55
CA LYS A 12 7.91 5.98 -9.99
C LYS A 12 8.97 5.11 -10.62
N LYS A 13 8.71 4.68 -11.85
CA LYS A 13 9.67 3.90 -12.60
C LYS A 13 10.95 4.70 -12.84
N ASP A 14 12.07 4.07 -12.58
CA ASP A 14 13.38 4.64 -12.84
C ASP A 14 13.92 4.03 -14.13
N LYS A 15 14.96 4.64 -14.69
CA LYS A 15 15.56 4.15 -15.93
C LYS A 15 16.13 2.75 -15.80
N CYS A 16 16.59 2.39 -14.61
CA CYS A 16 17.15 1.07 -14.39
C CYS A 16 16.09 -0.02 -14.22
N ASP A 17 14.82 0.35 -14.14
CA ASP A 17 13.75 -0.63 -13.96
C ASP A 17 13.29 -1.14 -15.33
N ASP A 18 13.27 -2.45 -15.52
CA ASP A 18 12.80 -3.01 -16.78
C ASP A 18 11.30 -2.83 -16.97
N ASN A 19 10.56 -2.83 -15.87
CA ASN A 19 9.12 -2.70 -15.92
C ASN A 19 8.63 -2.26 -14.53
N LEU A 20 7.32 -2.10 -14.39
CA LEU A 20 6.75 -1.61 -13.15
C LEU A 20 6.78 -2.63 -12.01
N ILE A 21 6.82 -3.92 -12.33
CA ILE A 21 7.02 -4.95 -11.31
C ILE A 21 8.40 -4.76 -10.66
N GLN A 22 9.40 -4.49 -11.47
CA GLN A 22 10.74 -4.23 -10.96
C GLN A 22 10.77 -2.95 -10.13
N THR A 23 10.02 -1.92 -10.56
CA THR A 23 9.89 -0.69 -9.78
C THR A 23 9.33 -0.97 -8.39
N ALA A 24 8.26 -1.76 -8.32
CA ALA A 24 7.63 -2.09 -7.04
C ALA A 24 8.61 -2.83 -6.12
N LYS A 25 9.37 -3.77 -6.66
CA LYS A 25 10.37 -4.49 -5.87
C LYS A 25 11.47 -3.57 -5.36
N ARG A 26 11.98 -2.70 -6.24
CA ARG A 26 13.07 -1.80 -5.88
C ARG A 26 12.63 -0.82 -4.81
N GLU A 27 11.48 -0.19 -4.99
CA GLU A 27 10.97 0.77 -4.02
C GLU A 27 10.70 0.12 -2.67
N THR A 28 10.15 -1.09 -2.68
CA THR A 28 9.90 -1.83 -1.44
C THR A 28 11.22 -2.14 -0.73
N ALA A 29 12.23 -2.57 -1.47
CA ALA A 29 13.54 -2.83 -0.89
C ALA A 29 14.14 -1.56 -0.29
N GLU A 30 14.00 -0.43 -0.97
CA GLU A 30 14.55 0.84 -0.50
C GLU A 30 13.83 1.34 0.75
N GLU A 31 12.52 1.19 0.79
CA GLU A 31 11.73 1.76 1.89
C GLU A 31 11.70 0.90 3.14
N ILE A 32 11.59 -0.42 3.01
CA ILE A 32 11.44 -1.29 4.16
C ILE A 32 12.46 -2.42 4.25
N GLY A 33 13.46 -2.40 3.38
CA GLY A 33 14.61 -3.31 3.51
C GLY A 33 14.39 -4.75 3.09
N LEU A 34 13.31 -5.05 2.37
CA LEU A 34 13.10 -6.42 1.89
C LEU A 34 14.04 -6.74 0.73
N ASN A 35 14.45 -8.00 0.65
CA ASN A 35 15.31 -8.45 -0.42
C ASN A 35 14.49 -8.66 -1.69
N GLN A 36 14.85 -7.97 -2.76
CA GLN A 36 14.11 -8.07 -4.02
C GLN A 36 14.05 -9.50 -4.54
N ASN A 37 15.09 -10.27 -4.34
CA ASN A 37 15.15 -11.63 -4.87
C ASN A 37 14.18 -12.58 -4.16
N GLU A 38 13.70 -12.21 -3.00
CA GLU A 38 12.75 -13.03 -2.25
C GLU A 38 11.31 -12.70 -2.55
N MET A 39 11.06 -11.59 -3.26
CA MET A 39 9.71 -11.17 -3.58
C MET A 39 9.23 -11.86 -4.83
N LYS A 40 8.14 -12.61 -4.71
CA LYS A 40 7.55 -13.32 -5.84
C LYS A 40 6.26 -12.66 -6.26
N PHE A 41 6.20 -12.21 -7.50
CA PHE A 41 5.00 -11.57 -8.03
C PHE A 41 3.88 -12.61 -8.12
N GLN A 42 2.70 -12.23 -7.66
CA GLN A 42 1.54 -13.09 -7.73
C GLN A 42 0.52 -12.59 -8.76
N PHE A 43 0.03 -11.37 -8.57
CA PHE A 43 -0.94 -10.78 -9.50
C PHE A 43 -1.02 -9.28 -9.26
N LYS A 44 -1.69 -8.61 -10.18
CA LYS A 44 -1.90 -7.17 -10.02
C LYS A 44 -3.36 -6.89 -9.71
N LEU A 45 -3.59 -5.78 -9.03
CA LEU A 45 -4.93 -5.30 -8.75
C LEU A 45 -5.30 -4.21 -9.77
N THR A 46 -6.49 -3.65 -9.62
CA THR A 46 -7.00 -2.64 -10.55
C THR A 46 -6.19 -1.35 -10.44
N ASN A 47 -5.86 -0.78 -11.59
CA ASN A 47 -5.18 0.51 -11.62
C ASN A 47 -6.08 1.60 -11.08
N ILE A 48 -5.50 2.56 -10.37
CA ILE A 48 -6.25 3.66 -9.78
C ILE A 48 -5.65 4.97 -10.27
N SER A 49 -6.49 5.85 -10.80
CA SER A 49 -6.08 7.18 -11.17
C SER A 49 -6.38 8.13 -10.02
N ILE A 50 -5.39 8.92 -9.63
CA ILE A 50 -5.52 9.83 -8.50
C ILE A 50 -5.62 11.27 -9.00
N PRO A 51 -6.81 11.89 -8.95
CA PRO A 51 -6.93 13.30 -9.29
C PRO A 51 -6.32 14.19 -8.21
N PRO A 52 -5.93 15.40 -8.53
CA PRO A 52 -6.02 16.03 -9.83
C PRO A 52 -4.83 15.75 -10.73
N SER A 53 -3.81 15.10 -10.22
CA SER A 53 -2.56 14.92 -10.97
C SER A 53 -2.67 13.90 -12.08
N ASN A 54 -3.72 13.10 -12.09
CA ASN A 54 -3.89 11.97 -13.00
C ASN A 54 -2.76 10.94 -12.86
N PHE A 55 -2.15 10.92 -11.69
CA PHE A 55 -1.12 9.94 -11.41
C PHE A 55 -1.77 8.56 -11.38
N LEU A 56 -1.21 7.62 -12.14
CA LEU A 56 -1.77 6.27 -12.23
C LEU A 56 -1.02 5.33 -11.31
N VAL A 57 -1.73 4.76 -10.37
CA VAL A 57 -1.17 3.77 -9.45
C VAL A 57 -1.49 2.38 -9.97
N ARG A 58 -0.47 1.53 -10.04
CA ARG A 58 -0.62 0.14 -10.45
C ARG A 58 -0.19 -0.76 -9.30
N PRO A 59 -1.15 -1.34 -8.58
CA PRO A 59 -0.81 -2.18 -7.43
C PRO A 59 -0.40 -3.58 -7.85
N TYR A 60 0.65 -4.10 -7.23
CA TYR A 60 1.14 -5.45 -7.48
C TYR A 60 1.22 -6.20 -6.16
N ILE A 61 0.86 -7.47 -6.17
CA ILE A 61 0.88 -8.33 -4.99
C ILE A 61 2.06 -9.28 -5.10
N PHE A 62 2.87 -9.31 -4.05
CA PHE A 62 4.02 -10.20 -3.95
C PHE A 62 3.90 -11.06 -2.70
N THR A 63 4.54 -12.21 -2.73
CA THR A 63 4.68 -13.07 -1.54
C THR A 63 6.15 -13.29 -1.24
N ILE A 64 6.42 -13.60 0.00
CA ILE A 64 7.75 -13.93 0.48
C ILE A 64 7.63 -15.21 1.28
N ASN A 65 8.53 -16.17 1.06
CA ASN A 65 8.42 -17.47 1.71
C ASN A 65 8.82 -17.51 3.17
N SER A 66 9.62 -16.56 3.62
CA SER A 66 10.08 -16.56 5.00
C SER A 66 9.62 -15.30 5.69
N THR A 67 9.63 -15.29 7.01
CA THR A 67 9.34 -14.08 7.76
C THR A 67 10.45 -13.07 7.50
N PRO A 68 10.16 -11.96 6.87
CA PRO A 68 11.20 -11.01 6.51
C PRO A 68 11.62 -10.17 7.70
N LYS A 69 12.88 -9.73 7.66
CA LYS A 69 13.33 -8.73 8.60
C LYS A 69 13.09 -7.37 7.94
N ILE A 70 12.20 -6.60 8.52
CA ILE A 70 11.85 -5.29 7.99
C ILE A 70 12.78 -4.25 8.59
N ILE A 71 13.44 -3.48 7.71
CA ILE A 71 14.36 -2.44 8.11
C ILE A 71 13.92 -1.14 7.45
N PRO A 72 13.10 -0.34 8.12
CA PRO A 72 12.59 0.90 7.51
C PRO A 72 13.71 1.89 7.25
N ASN A 73 13.62 2.58 6.12
CA ASN A 73 14.52 3.66 5.80
C ASN A 73 14.05 4.90 6.58
N PRO A 74 14.81 5.38 7.56
CA PRO A 74 14.32 6.48 8.41
C PRO A 74 14.12 7.80 7.68
N LYS A 75 14.67 7.94 6.49
CA LYS A 75 14.48 9.16 5.71
C LYS A 75 13.14 9.18 5.00
N GLU A 76 12.52 8.02 4.79
CA GLU A 76 11.30 7.93 4.04
C GLU A 76 10.14 7.34 4.82
N VAL A 77 10.43 6.55 5.84
CA VAL A 77 9.41 5.77 6.54
C VAL A 77 9.46 6.05 8.02
N VAL A 78 8.35 6.48 8.57
CA VAL A 78 8.24 6.73 10.01
C VAL A 78 7.94 5.44 10.76
N LYS A 79 7.04 4.63 10.21
CA LYS A 79 6.59 3.41 10.88
C LYS A 79 6.09 2.43 9.85
N VAL A 80 6.26 1.16 10.09
CA VAL A 80 5.74 0.10 9.22
C VAL A 80 4.65 -0.66 9.97
N LEU A 81 3.52 -0.86 9.31
CA LEU A 81 2.45 -1.68 9.83
C LEU A 81 2.44 -3.01 9.07
N SER A 82 2.32 -4.11 9.80
CA SER A 82 2.29 -5.43 9.17
C SER A 82 1.09 -6.21 9.70
N PRO A 83 -0.12 -5.82 9.34
CA PRO A 83 -1.30 -6.50 9.85
C PRO A 83 -1.39 -7.92 9.30
N LYS A 84 -1.97 -8.80 10.10
CA LYS A 84 -2.22 -10.16 9.66
C LYS A 84 -3.33 -10.17 8.63
N VAL A 85 -3.26 -11.10 7.67
CA VAL A 85 -4.31 -11.24 6.66
C VAL A 85 -5.68 -11.45 7.31
N ALA A 86 -5.75 -12.24 8.38
CA ALA A 86 -7.01 -12.46 9.07
C ALA A 86 -7.61 -11.15 9.57
N ASP A 87 -6.79 -10.24 10.07
CA ASP A 87 -7.26 -8.94 10.54
C ASP A 87 -7.74 -8.08 9.39
N ILE A 88 -7.05 -8.15 8.25
CA ILE A 88 -7.47 -7.42 7.06
C ILE A 88 -8.84 -7.91 6.58
N LEU A 89 -9.07 -9.22 6.59
CA LEU A 89 -10.34 -9.77 6.16
C LEU A 89 -11.50 -9.35 7.06
N ASN A 90 -11.21 -9.03 8.31
CA ASN A 90 -12.24 -8.62 9.26
C ASN A 90 -12.42 -7.10 9.37
N LEU A 91 -11.70 -6.33 8.58
CA LEU A 91 -11.86 -4.88 8.62
C LEU A 91 -13.25 -4.47 8.17
N LYS A 92 -13.76 -3.41 8.77
CA LYS A 92 -15.05 -2.86 8.40
C LYS A 92 -14.85 -1.50 7.77
N ILE A 93 -15.55 -1.25 6.67
CA ILE A 93 -15.51 0.05 6.01
C ILE A 93 -16.28 1.02 6.89
N ARG A 94 -15.67 2.15 7.17
CA ARG A 94 -16.30 3.23 7.90
C ARG A 94 -16.38 4.45 7.00
N ASN A 95 -17.24 5.38 7.34
CA ASN A 95 -17.38 6.63 6.60
C ASN A 95 -17.15 7.80 7.52
N SER A 96 -16.39 8.76 7.02
CA SER A 96 -16.14 9.94 7.80
C SER A 96 -17.31 10.90 7.59
N SER A 97 -18.35 10.79 8.35
CA SER A 97 -19.49 11.64 8.14
C SER A 97 -19.23 12.97 8.75
N ASN A 98 -19.61 13.95 8.07
CA ASN A 98 -19.80 15.18 8.61
C ASN A 98 -18.83 15.96 9.21
N LYS A 99 -17.68 15.68 9.31
CA LYS A 99 -16.81 16.51 10.01
C LYS A 99 -16.30 17.61 9.18
N LYS A 100 -16.36 17.55 7.93
CA LYS A 100 -15.78 18.55 7.10
C LYS A 100 -16.67 18.81 5.97
N PRO A 101 -16.54 19.93 5.38
CA PRO A 101 -17.39 20.21 4.27
C PRO A 101 -17.20 19.21 3.19
N ILE A 102 -16.15 18.43 3.24
CA ILE A 102 -15.96 17.69 2.20
C ILE A 102 -16.24 16.41 2.39
N ASN A 103 -16.76 15.93 3.11
CA ASN A 103 -16.87 14.84 2.79
C ASN A 103 -16.92 13.67 3.38
N ASN A 104 -17.78 12.85 3.07
CA ASN A 104 -17.86 11.45 3.40
C ASN A 104 -16.85 10.71 2.58
N TYR A 105 -15.87 10.13 3.17
CA TYR A 105 -14.97 9.24 2.46
C TYR A 105 -14.88 7.91 3.20
N PRO A 106 -14.76 6.79 2.49
CA PRO A 106 -14.60 5.49 3.14
C PRO A 106 -13.19 5.34 3.69
N TYR A 107 -13.07 4.68 4.84
CA TYR A 107 -11.78 4.44 5.44
C TYR A 107 -11.80 3.17 6.29
N PHE A 108 -10.60 2.68 6.59
CA PHE A 108 -10.40 1.59 7.54
C PHE A 108 -9.54 2.10 8.69
N ILE A 109 -9.60 1.42 9.83
CA ILE A 109 -8.68 1.70 10.92
C ILE A 109 -7.80 0.48 11.10
N ILE A 110 -6.49 0.67 11.02
CA ILE A 110 -5.50 -0.37 11.24
C ILE A 110 -4.55 0.14 12.30
N GLU A 111 -4.48 -0.55 13.44
CA GLU A 111 -3.58 -0.17 14.54
C GLU A 111 -3.71 1.32 14.89
N ASP A 112 -4.94 1.78 15.01
CA ASP A 112 -5.27 3.17 15.34
C ASP A 112 -4.91 4.19 14.27
N HIS A 113 -4.55 3.75 13.07
CA HIS A 113 -4.29 4.65 11.95
C HIS A 113 -5.45 4.62 10.97
N ILE A 114 -5.78 5.80 10.44
CA ILE A 114 -6.82 5.90 9.42
C ILE A 114 -6.20 5.61 8.06
N VAL A 115 -6.78 4.66 7.35
CA VAL A 115 -6.35 4.29 6.00
C VAL A 115 -7.47 4.67 5.05
N TRP A 116 -7.21 5.58 4.13
CA TRP A 116 -8.23 6.11 3.22
C TRP A 116 -7.63 6.35 1.83
N GLY A 117 -8.43 6.82 0.92
CA GLY A 117 -7.99 7.15 -0.43
C GLY A 117 -7.58 5.92 -1.21
N ALA A 118 -6.57 6.08 -2.06
CA ALA A 118 -6.12 5.00 -2.93
C ALA A 118 -5.67 3.77 -2.14
N THR A 119 -5.01 3.99 -1.02
CA THR A 119 -4.56 2.87 -0.17
C THR A 119 -5.75 2.04 0.30
N ALA A 120 -6.81 2.70 0.74
CA ALA A 120 -8.01 1.99 1.18
C ALA A 120 -8.68 1.24 0.03
N MET A 121 -8.70 1.83 -1.16
CA MET A 121 -9.28 1.18 -2.33
C MET A 121 -8.50 -0.09 -2.70
N ILE A 122 -7.19 -0.01 -2.68
CA ILE A 122 -6.34 -1.16 -2.96
C ILE A 122 -6.57 -2.25 -1.92
N LEU A 123 -6.59 -1.85 -0.65
CA LEU A 123 -6.79 -2.80 0.44
C LEU A 123 -8.15 -3.48 0.34
N ASN A 124 -9.18 -2.73 -0.01
CA ASN A 124 -10.52 -3.26 -0.14
C ASN A 124 -10.62 -4.28 -1.28
N GLU A 125 -10.00 -4.01 -2.41
CA GLU A 125 -9.98 -4.96 -3.52
C GLU A 125 -9.22 -6.24 -3.12
N PHE A 126 -8.08 -6.07 -2.46
CA PHE A 126 -7.27 -7.19 -2.04
C PHE A 126 -8.06 -8.11 -1.10
N ARG A 127 -8.70 -7.55 -0.09
CA ARG A 127 -9.44 -8.39 0.85
C ARG A 127 -10.67 -9.04 0.21
N ALA A 128 -11.29 -8.39 -0.76
CA ALA A 128 -12.40 -8.98 -1.47
C ALA A 128 -11.98 -10.22 -2.27
N LEU A 129 -10.78 -10.19 -2.83
CA LEU A 129 -10.26 -11.33 -3.57
C LEU A 129 -9.87 -12.50 -2.67
N LEU A 130 -9.59 -12.24 -1.42
CA LEU A 130 -9.21 -13.28 -0.48
C LEU A 130 -10.39 -13.96 0.21
N LYS A 131 -11.56 -13.41 0.09
CA LYS A 131 -12.75 -14.01 0.74
C LYS A 131 -13.28 -15.20 -0.02
#